data_702e6273958cffc8d817bfe60e0192ca
#
_entry.id   702e6273958cffc8d817bfe60e0192ca
#
_cell.length_a   1.000
_cell.length_b   1.000
_cell.length_c   1.000
_cell.angle_alpha   90.00
_cell.angle_beta   90.00
_cell.angle_gamma   90.00
#
_symmetry.space_group_name_H-M   'P 1'
#
loop_
_entity.id
_entity.type
_entity.pdbx_description
1 polymer ?
#
loop_
_entity_poly.entity_id
_entity_poly.type
_entity_poly.pdbx_seq_one_letter_code
_entity_poly.pdbx_strand_id
1 'polypeptide(L)'
;MPQPFRIGVMQLTMEPLDEMVASARAMDEAGMDTIWLAEAYPWWRKHQMEARSSTVTSAVLARETERLTIGWGIISPFTRHPVQAAMDARVVQEAAGPGRFILGFGTSKIFLNNAQTEGAKPLAATRDSVSIV
;
A
#
# COMPACT_ATOMS: atom_id res chain seq x y z
N MET A 1 -22.64 6.23 21.67
CA MET A 1 -21.39 5.66 22.21
C MET A 1 -20.20 6.23 21.46
N PRO A 2 -19.11 6.60 22.14
CA PRO A 2 -17.90 6.99 21.42
C PRO A 2 -17.46 5.84 20.53
N GLN A 3 -17.08 6.14 19.30
CA GLN A 3 -16.47 5.15 18.40
C GLN A 3 -15.14 4.69 19.03
N PRO A 4 -14.85 3.39 19.07
CA PRO A 4 -13.57 2.92 19.57
C PRO A 4 -12.43 3.50 18.72
N PHE A 5 -11.32 3.84 19.35
CA PHE A 5 -10.11 4.26 18.65
C PHE A 5 -9.65 3.13 17.72
N ARG A 6 -9.33 3.48 16.49
CA ARG A 6 -8.68 2.59 15.55
C ARG A 6 -7.18 2.85 15.54
N ILE A 7 -6.40 1.78 15.64
CA ILE A 7 -4.93 1.84 15.65
C ILE A 7 -4.40 1.22 14.36
N GLY A 8 -3.71 2.03 13.58
CA GLY A 8 -3.03 1.58 12.38
C GLY A 8 -1.53 1.83 12.44
N VAL A 9 -0.76 0.96 11.83
CA VAL A 9 0.70 1.08 11.70
C VAL A 9 1.05 1.26 10.24
N MET A 10 1.93 2.21 9.94
CA MET A 10 2.52 2.36 8.61
C MET A 10 3.83 1.60 8.56
N GLN A 11 3.98 0.76 7.54
CA GLN A 11 5.19 0.01 7.27
C GLN A 11 5.67 0.26 5.83
N LEU A 12 6.94 0.60 5.68
CA LEU A 12 7.60 0.62 4.38
C LEU A 12 7.86 -0.82 3.94
N THR A 13 7.76 -1.09 2.64
CA THR A 13 7.97 -2.44 2.10
C THR A 13 9.46 -2.74 1.83
N MET A 14 10.30 -2.52 2.83
CA MET A 14 11.75 -2.64 2.72
C MET A 14 12.32 -3.89 3.41
N GLU A 15 11.60 -4.46 4.36
CA GLU A 15 11.99 -5.69 5.05
C GLU A 15 11.75 -6.93 4.16
N PRO A 16 12.44 -8.04 4.44
CA PRO A 16 12.14 -9.34 3.85
C PRO A 16 10.66 -9.72 4.02
N LEU A 17 10.11 -10.44 3.04
CA LEU A 17 8.67 -10.76 3.04
C LEU A 17 8.26 -11.54 4.30
N ASP A 18 9.08 -12.49 4.75
CA ASP A 18 8.78 -13.30 5.94
C ASP A 18 8.71 -12.45 7.22
N GLU A 19 9.54 -11.42 7.33
CA GLU A 19 9.50 -10.48 8.45
C GLU A 19 8.24 -9.60 8.40
N MET A 20 7.84 -9.18 7.21
CA MET A 20 6.58 -8.44 7.02
C MET A 20 5.36 -9.29 7.36
N VAL A 21 5.36 -10.56 6.98
CA VAL A 21 4.31 -11.53 7.35
C VAL A 21 4.26 -11.73 8.86
N ALA A 22 5.41 -11.94 9.50
CA ALA A 22 5.48 -12.09 10.95
C ALA A 22 4.96 -10.85 11.69
N SER A 23 5.33 -9.65 11.23
CA SER A 23 4.82 -8.38 11.73
C SER A 23 3.29 -8.27 11.60
N ALA A 24 2.77 -8.56 10.42
CA ALA A 24 1.33 -8.46 10.17
C ALA A 24 0.52 -9.45 11.02
N ARG A 25 1.00 -10.67 11.20
CA ARG A 25 0.39 -11.66 12.09
C ARG A 25 0.40 -11.20 13.54
N ALA A 26 1.52 -10.66 14.03
CA ALA A 26 1.61 -10.13 15.37
C ALA A 26 0.66 -8.93 15.59
N MET A 27 0.50 -8.06 14.60
CA MET A 27 -0.47 -6.96 14.64
C MET A 27 -1.91 -7.47 14.68
N ASP A 28 -2.24 -8.48 13.87
CA ASP A 28 -3.56 -9.10 13.85
C ASP A 28 -3.90 -9.78 15.18
N GLU A 29 -2.97 -10.53 15.75
CA GLU A 29 -3.09 -11.17 17.07
C GLU A 29 -3.25 -10.14 18.20
N ALA A 30 -2.52 -9.03 18.13
CA ALA A 30 -2.62 -7.93 19.08
C ALA A 30 -3.92 -7.11 18.97
N GLY A 31 -4.75 -7.37 17.95
CA GLY A 31 -6.01 -6.65 17.74
C GLY A 31 -5.85 -5.25 17.15
N MET A 32 -4.78 -4.99 16.44
CA MET A 32 -4.63 -3.75 15.66
C MET A 32 -5.61 -3.73 14.48
N ASP A 33 -6.02 -2.54 14.07
CA ASP A 33 -7.06 -2.38 13.05
C ASP A 33 -6.51 -2.42 11.62
N THR A 34 -5.37 -1.78 11.38
CA THR A 34 -4.90 -1.56 10.00
C THR A 34 -3.37 -1.57 9.90
N ILE A 35 -2.85 -2.26 8.90
CA ILE A 35 -1.49 -2.05 8.41
C ILE A 35 -1.54 -1.23 7.12
N TRP A 36 -0.80 -0.12 7.09
CA TRP A 36 -0.67 0.75 5.93
C TRP A 36 0.66 0.47 5.23
N LEU A 37 0.61 -0.09 4.03
CA LEU A 37 1.82 -0.31 3.24
C LEU A 37 2.11 0.90 2.37
N ALA A 38 3.25 1.52 2.60
CA ALA A 38 3.74 2.63 1.80
C ALA A 38 4.72 2.15 0.73
N GLU A 39 4.61 2.74 -0.45
CA GLU A 39 5.52 2.44 -1.54
C GLU A 39 6.94 2.94 -1.22
N ALA A 40 7.91 2.03 -1.17
CA ALA A 40 9.27 2.31 -0.76
C ALA A 40 10.25 2.60 -1.91
N TYR A 41 9.77 2.57 -3.17
CA TYR A 41 10.60 2.78 -4.36
C TYR A 41 11.55 3.99 -4.28
N PRO A 42 11.15 5.18 -3.76
CA PRO A 42 12.05 6.31 -3.69
C PRO A 42 13.21 6.14 -2.71
N TRP A 43 13.08 5.23 -1.75
CA TRP A 43 14.02 5.06 -0.65
C TRP A 43 15.12 4.02 -0.94
N TRP A 44 14.85 3.03 -1.78
CA TRP A 44 15.80 1.95 -2.04
C TRP A 44 17.11 2.44 -2.65
N ARG A 45 17.08 3.42 -3.57
CA ARG A 45 18.29 4.01 -4.14
C ARG A 45 19.11 4.80 -3.12
N LYS A 46 18.41 5.58 -2.28
CA LYS A 46 19.06 6.45 -1.30
C LYS A 46 19.74 5.66 -0.19
N HIS A 47 19.17 4.55 0.22
CA HIS A 47 19.62 3.78 1.38
C HIS A 47 20.24 2.43 1.00
N GLN A 48 20.38 2.12 -0.29
CA GLN A 48 20.87 0.83 -0.80
C GLN A 48 20.11 -0.37 -0.22
N MET A 49 18.84 -0.17 0.08
CA MET A 49 17.93 -1.20 0.61
C MET A 49 16.98 -1.67 -0.50
N GLU A 50 16.70 -2.97 -0.53
CA GLU A 50 15.73 -3.51 -1.45
C GLU A 50 14.32 -3.09 -1.07
N ALA A 51 13.53 -2.66 -2.05
CA ALA A 51 12.11 -2.38 -1.87
C ALA A 51 11.27 -3.48 -2.53
N ARG A 52 10.17 -3.85 -1.88
CA ARG A 52 9.20 -4.81 -2.41
C ARG A 52 7.97 -4.08 -2.89
N SER A 53 7.26 -4.68 -3.83
CA SER A 53 6.00 -4.13 -4.33
C SER A 53 4.93 -4.11 -3.24
N SER A 54 4.44 -2.93 -2.90
CA SER A 54 3.39 -2.79 -1.88
C SER A 54 2.10 -3.52 -2.28
N THR A 55 1.76 -3.53 -3.57
CA THR A 55 0.54 -4.20 -4.05
C THR A 55 0.64 -5.72 -3.94
N VAL A 56 1.77 -6.31 -4.34
CA VAL A 56 2.00 -7.75 -4.23
C VAL A 56 2.10 -8.17 -2.76
N THR A 57 2.86 -7.45 -1.97
CA THR A 57 2.98 -7.70 -0.52
C THR A 57 1.61 -7.65 0.16
N SER A 58 0.76 -6.67 -0.19
CA SER A 58 -0.59 -6.56 0.35
C SER A 58 -1.43 -7.83 0.17
N ALA A 59 -1.35 -8.46 -0.99
CA ALA A 59 -2.09 -9.69 -1.26
C ALA A 59 -1.60 -10.85 -0.37
N VAL A 60 -0.29 -10.94 -0.13
CA VAL A 60 0.28 -11.93 0.77
C VAL A 60 -0.19 -11.68 2.20
N LEU A 61 -0.01 -10.46 2.73
CA LEU A 61 -0.41 -10.13 4.09
C LEU A 61 -1.91 -10.32 4.32
N ALA A 62 -2.74 -10.03 3.31
CA ALA A 62 -4.18 -10.24 3.37
C ALA A 62 -4.56 -11.72 3.55
N ARG A 63 -3.80 -12.63 2.96
CA ARG A 63 -3.99 -14.09 3.11
C ARG A 63 -3.45 -14.64 4.41
N GLU A 64 -2.47 -13.97 5.00
CA GLU A 64 -1.77 -14.38 6.21
C GLU A 64 -2.37 -13.81 7.51
N THR A 65 -3.43 -12.99 7.38
CA THR A 65 -4.15 -12.35 8.49
C THR A 65 -5.66 -12.56 8.38
N GLU A 66 -6.37 -12.54 9.51
CA GLU A 66 -7.82 -12.81 9.54
C GLU A 66 -8.67 -11.55 9.72
N ARG A 67 -8.21 -10.58 10.51
CA ARG A 67 -8.96 -9.38 10.91
C ARG A 67 -8.32 -8.08 10.47
N LEU A 68 -6.98 -8.07 10.37
CA LEU A 68 -6.21 -6.87 10.04
C LEU A 68 -6.64 -6.30 8.68
N THR A 69 -6.99 -5.03 8.65
CA THR A 69 -7.27 -4.32 7.40
C THR A 69 -5.95 -4.00 6.72
N ILE A 70 -5.88 -4.26 5.43
CA ILE A 70 -4.71 -3.93 4.60
C ILE A 70 -4.99 -2.61 3.88
N GLY A 71 -4.14 -1.63 4.07
CA GLY A 71 -4.25 -0.31 3.45
C GLY A 71 -3.06 0.02 2.55
N TRP A 72 -3.33 0.60 1.38
CA TRP A 72 -2.28 1.25 0.61
C TRP A 72 -2.13 2.70 1.09
N GLY A 73 -1.05 2.99 1.73
CA GLY A 73 -0.81 4.31 2.28
C GLY A 73 0.53 4.91 1.91
N ILE A 74 0.77 5.18 0.69
CA ILE A 74 -0.02 5.25 -0.54
C ILE A 74 0.66 4.46 -1.67
N ILE A 75 -0.04 4.22 -2.77
CA ILE A 75 0.59 3.94 -4.06
C ILE A 75 0.51 5.16 -4.96
N SER A 76 1.54 5.32 -5.78
CA SER A 76 1.64 6.49 -6.67
C SER A 76 1.03 6.20 -8.04
N PRO A 77 0.25 7.12 -8.62
CA PRO A 77 -0.25 7.00 -10.00
C PRO A 77 0.86 7.11 -11.05
N PHE A 78 2.09 7.45 -10.64
CA PHE A 78 3.24 7.57 -11.54
C PHE A 78 4.12 6.33 -11.61
N THR A 79 3.95 5.38 -10.70
CA THR A 79 4.73 4.14 -10.65
C THR A 79 4.01 2.97 -11.29
N ARG A 80 2.71 3.11 -11.55
CA ARG A 80 1.87 2.08 -12.17
C ARG A 80 0.85 2.68 -13.10
N HIS A 81 0.55 1.96 -14.18
CA HIS A 81 -0.62 2.30 -14.99
C HIS A 81 -1.90 2.08 -14.15
N PRO A 82 -2.90 2.98 -14.23
CA PRO A 82 -4.12 2.86 -13.41
C PRO A 82 -4.85 1.53 -13.57
N VAL A 83 -4.89 0.98 -14.79
CA VAL A 83 -5.47 -0.35 -15.05
C VAL A 83 -4.72 -1.44 -14.29
N GLN A 84 -3.39 -1.37 -14.21
CA GLN A 84 -2.62 -2.32 -13.41
C GLN A 84 -2.93 -2.18 -11.93
N ALA A 85 -3.04 -0.95 -11.43
CA ALA A 85 -3.44 -0.71 -10.04
C ALA A 85 -4.83 -1.26 -9.73
N ALA A 86 -5.78 -1.14 -10.66
CA ALA A 86 -7.12 -1.72 -10.55
C ALA A 86 -7.09 -3.25 -10.47
N MET A 87 -6.28 -3.89 -11.32
CA MET A 87 -6.10 -5.35 -11.30
C MET A 87 -5.47 -5.83 -9.99
N ASP A 88 -4.44 -5.14 -9.52
CA ASP A 88 -3.79 -5.43 -8.24
C ASP A 88 -4.77 -5.26 -7.06
N ALA A 89 -5.53 -4.16 -7.05
CA ALA A 89 -6.55 -3.88 -6.04
C ALA A 89 -7.62 -4.98 -5.97
N ARG A 90 -8.03 -5.49 -7.14
CA ARG A 90 -8.99 -6.59 -7.22
C ARG A 90 -8.47 -7.84 -6.52
N VAL A 91 -7.23 -8.21 -6.77
CA VAL A 91 -6.60 -9.39 -6.13
C VAL A 91 -6.47 -9.18 -4.61
N VAL A 92 -6.04 -7.99 -4.19
CA VAL A 92 -5.92 -7.69 -2.74
C VAL A 92 -7.30 -7.73 -2.07
N GLN A 93 -8.34 -7.17 -2.69
CA GLN A 93 -9.71 -7.22 -2.18
C GLN A 93 -10.22 -8.67 -2.04
N GLU A 94 -9.96 -9.52 -3.03
CA GLU A 94 -10.35 -10.93 -2.99
C GLU A 94 -9.56 -11.69 -1.91
N ALA A 95 -8.28 -11.40 -1.74
CA ALA A 95 -7.44 -12.01 -0.71
C ALA A 95 -7.85 -11.59 0.70
N ALA A 96 -8.18 -10.31 0.90
CA ALA A 96 -8.57 -9.76 2.19
C ALA A 96 -10.00 -10.14 2.58
N GLY A 97 -10.90 -10.22 1.62
CA GLY A 97 -12.32 -10.37 1.87
C GLY A 97 -13.04 -9.04 2.18
N PRO A 98 -14.33 -9.10 2.46
CA PRO A 98 -15.16 -7.90 2.62
C PRO A 98 -14.67 -6.96 3.73
N GLY A 99 -14.51 -5.67 3.40
CA GLY A 99 -14.21 -4.61 4.35
C GLY A 99 -12.79 -4.59 4.92
N ARG A 100 -11.89 -5.44 4.45
CA ARG A 100 -10.51 -5.53 4.94
C ARG A 100 -9.46 -4.95 3.99
N PHE A 101 -9.86 -4.16 3.02
CA PHE A 101 -8.94 -3.49 2.12
C PHE A 101 -9.30 -2.01 1.97
N ILE A 102 -8.29 -1.14 2.04
CA ILE A 102 -8.40 0.30 1.81
C ILE A 102 -7.41 0.68 0.71
N LEU A 103 -7.93 1.19 -0.38
CA LEU A 103 -7.13 1.65 -1.50
C LEU A 103 -6.80 3.13 -1.32
N GLY A 104 -5.50 3.48 -1.29
CA GLY A 104 -5.04 4.85 -1.18
C GLY A 104 -4.08 5.23 -2.28
N PHE A 105 -4.45 6.25 -3.07
CA PHE A 105 -3.59 6.91 -4.03
C PHE A 105 -3.03 8.20 -3.46
N GLY A 106 -1.81 8.54 -3.86
CA GLY A 106 -1.22 9.81 -3.53
C GLY A 106 -0.03 10.14 -4.41
N THR A 107 0.33 11.42 -4.38
CA THR A 107 1.49 11.93 -5.10
C THR A 107 2.44 12.60 -4.11
N SER A 108 3.73 12.43 -4.30
CA SER A 108 4.72 13.19 -3.57
C SER A 108 5.81 13.70 -4.51
N LYS A 109 6.48 14.78 -4.11
CA LYS A 109 7.62 15.30 -4.87
C LYS A 109 8.73 14.26 -5.00
N ILE A 110 8.88 13.37 -4.04
CA ILE A 110 9.88 12.30 -4.07
C ILE A 110 9.58 11.33 -5.21
N PHE A 111 8.33 10.92 -5.39
CA PHE A 111 7.93 10.08 -6.51
C PHE A 111 8.12 10.77 -7.86
N LEU A 112 7.73 12.03 -7.97
CA LEU A 112 7.90 12.82 -9.18
C LEU A 112 9.37 12.94 -9.59
N ASN A 113 10.24 13.24 -8.65
CA ASN A 113 11.67 13.40 -8.93
C ASN A 113 12.38 12.08 -9.27
N ASN A 114 11.97 10.96 -8.67
CA ASN A 114 12.61 9.66 -8.89
C ASN A 114 12.03 8.88 -10.07
N ALA A 115 10.78 9.11 -10.43
CA ALA A 115 10.13 8.47 -11.58
C ALA A 115 10.44 9.14 -12.93
N GLN A 116 11.24 10.22 -12.92
CA GLN A 116 11.60 11.00 -14.11
C GLN A 116 10.37 11.47 -14.93
N THR A 117 9.29 11.79 -14.24
CA THR A 117 8.04 12.21 -14.86
C THR A 117 8.05 13.73 -15.08
N GLU A 118 8.79 14.18 -16.07
CA GLU A 118 8.75 15.58 -16.50
C GLU A 118 7.33 15.94 -17.00
N GLY A 119 6.83 17.11 -16.56
CA GLY A 119 5.51 17.62 -16.96
C GLY A 119 4.32 16.91 -16.33
N ALA A 120 4.54 16.07 -15.32
CA ALA A 120 3.47 15.38 -14.61
C ALA A 120 2.47 16.37 -13.97
N LYS A 121 1.18 16.07 -14.14
CA LYS A 121 0.06 16.80 -13.52
C LYS A 121 -0.50 15.96 -12.37
N PRO A 122 0.01 16.11 -11.13
CA PRO A 122 -0.31 15.21 -10.02
C PRO A 122 -1.81 15.07 -9.74
N LEU A 123 -2.53 16.18 -9.74
CA LEU A 123 -3.97 16.19 -9.47
C LEU A 123 -4.75 15.45 -10.55
N ALA A 124 -4.43 15.68 -11.82
CA ALA A 124 -5.08 15.00 -12.94
C ALA A 124 -4.78 13.50 -12.91
N ALA A 125 -3.53 13.10 -12.73
CA ALA A 125 -3.12 11.71 -12.65
C ALA A 125 -3.81 10.96 -11.50
N THR A 126 -3.92 11.59 -10.32
CA THR A 126 -4.61 10.98 -9.18
C THR A 126 -6.11 10.84 -9.45
N ARG A 127 -6.76 11.90 -9.98
CA ARG A 127 -8.18 11.85 -10.35
C ARG A 127 -8.46 10.74 -11.35
N ASP A 128 -7.66 10.68 -12.41
CA ASP A 128 -7.85 9.70 -13.48
C ASP A 128 -7.63 8.27 -12.96
N SER A 129 -6.64 8.07 -12.08
CA SER A 129 -6.42 6.77 -11.43
C SER A 129 -7.60 6.34 -10.56
N VAL A 130 -8.13 7.23 -9.75
CA VAL A 130 -9.32 6.95 -8.90
C VAL A 130 -10.56 6.66 -9.74
N SER A 131 -10.68 7.30 -10.91
CA SER A 131 -11.85 7.09 -11.79
C SER A 131 -11.82 5.76 -12.55
N ILE A 132 -10.64 5.16 -12.70
CA ILE A 132 -10.45 3.88 -13.41
C ILE A 132 -10.58 2.69 -12.45
N VAL A 133 -10.15 2.83 -11.20
CA VAL A 133 -10.19 1.80 -10.17
C VAL A 133 -11.55 1.75 -9.48
#